data_9024c9b06dd71059086e8c9fa17fd4a0
#
_entry.id   9024c9b06dd71059086e8c9fa17fd4a0
#
_cell.length_a   1.000
_cell.length_b   1.000
_cell.length_c   1.000
_cell.angle_alpha   90.00
_cell.angle_beta   90.00
_cell.angle_gamma   90.00
#
_symmetry.space_group_name_H-M   'P 1'
#
loop_
_entity.id
_entity.type
_entity.pdbx_description
1 polymer ?
#
loop_
_entity_poly.entity_id
_entity_poly.type
_entity_poly.pdbx_seq_one_letter_code
_entity_poly.pdbx_strand_id
1 'polypeptide(L)'
;MLKIYGFYRSSAAYRVRIALELKALDWESIPVNLRLDEQKQDSFLQNNPQGLVPVLESDGKYFTQSLAIIEYLDELHPENPLLPSGIYERAKVRGMAYQIAMEMHPLNNLRVLKYLKNELGLSEEQKSTWYQHWIAEGFGPLEKTLKNSGSEGRFCFGESTSLADVCLIPQVYNGLRFNCDLSGYPRIQSIWDHCMTLDAFKNAAPEAQQDASAK
;
A
#
# COMPACT_ATOMS: atom_id res chain seq x y z
N MET A 1 13.96 1.42 18.52
CA MET A 1 12.48 1.34 18.40
C MET A 1 12.08 1.91 17.04
N LEU A 2 11.26 1.18 16.29
CA LEU A 2 10.79 1.61 14.97
C LEU A 2 9.71 2.68 15.10
N LYS A 3 9.77 3.75 14.28
CA LYS A 3 8.71 4.76 14.19
C LYS A 3 8.28 4.93 12.75
N ILE A 4 6.96 4.98 12.52
CA ILE A 4 6.38 5.21 11.19
C ILE A 4 5.69 6.57 11.16
N TYR A 5 6.26 7.48 10.41
CA TYR A 5 5.61 8.73 10.04
C TYR A 5 4.65 8.46 8.90
N GLY A 6 3.37 8.60 9.15
CA GLY A 6 2.35 8.18 8.21
C GLY A 6 1.03 8.91 8.35
N PHE A 7 0.12 8.63 7.42
CA PHE A 7 -1.27 9.06 7.48
C PHE A 7 -2.16 7.82 7.37
N TYR A 8 -3.17 7.72 8.21
CA TYR A 8 -4.01 6.52 8.31
C TYR A 8 -4.54 6.03 6.95
N ARG A 9 -4.98 6.93 6.05
CA ARG A 9 -5.49 6.58 4.72
C ARG A 9 -4.41 6.43 3.65
N SER A 10 -3.14 6.64 3.96
CA SER A 10 -2.07 6.46 2.97
C SER A 10 -1.90 4.99 2.65
N SER A 11 -2.13 4.60 1.39
CA SER A 11 -1.90 3.22 0.93
C SER A 11 -0.46 2.80 1.12
N ALA A 12 0.49 3.70 0.88
CA ALA A 12 1.90 3.41 1.06
C ALA A 12 2.26 3.20 2.54
N ALA A 13 1.66 3.98 3.48
CA ALA A 13 1.81 3.74 4.91
C ALA A 13 1.11 2.43 5.33
N TYR A 14 -0.07 2.13 4.78
CA TYR A 14 -0.79 0.89 5.06
C TYR A 14 0.04 -0.34 4.68
N ARG A 15 0.75 -0.33 3.53
CA ARG A 15 1.70 -1.39 3.15
C ARG A 15 2.74 -1.65 4.23
N VAL A 16 3.36 -0.59 4.74
CA VAL A 16 4.40 -0.72 5.78
C VAL A 16 3.83 -1.24 7.08
N ARG A 17 2.64 -0.76 7.49
CA ARG A 17 1.95 -1.28 8.67
C ARG A 17 1.64 -2.78 8.56
N ILE A 18 1.13 -3.23 7.41
CA ILE A 18 0.89 -4.67 7.17
C ILE A 18 2.19 -5.46 7.33
N ALA A 19 3.30 -4.98 6.77
CA ALA A 19 4.58 -5.67 6.88
C ALA A 19 5.07 -5.76 8.33
N LEU A 20 4.91 -4.69 9.12
CA LEU A 20 5.26 -4.67 10.54
C LEU A 20 4.41 -5.66 11.35
N GLU A 21 3.11 -5.69 11.13
CA GLU A 21 2.18 -6.63 11.77
C GLU A 21 2.49 -8.09 11.41
N LEU A 22 2.74 -8.38 10.12
CA LEU A 22 3.10 -9.73 9.65
C LEU A 22 4.40 -10.24 10.27
N LYS A 23 5.32 -9.32 10.59
CA LYS A 23 6.59 -9.63 11.23
C LYS A 23 6.53 -9.55 12.76
N ALA A 24 5.38 -9.23 13.33
CA ALA A 24 5.17 -9.04 14.77
C ALA A 24 6.21 -8.08 15.40
N LEU A 25 6.52 -6.99 14.69
CA LEU A 25 7.46 -5.97 15.14
C LEU A 25 6.74 -4.87 15.90
N ASP A 26 7.29 -4.47 17.05
CA ASP A 26 6.81 -3.31 17.80
C ASP A 26 7.21 -2.00 17.10
N TRP A 27 6.26 -1.08 16.96
CA TRP A 27 6.47 0.20 16.32
C TRP A 27 5.58 1.31 16.91
N GLU A 28 6.02 2.55 16.76
CA GLU A 28 5.29 3.75 17.16
C GLU A 28 4.73 4.45 15.90
N SER A 29 3.45 4.81 15.95
CA SER A 29 2.83 5.62 14.90
C SER A 29 3.04 7.11 15.17
N ILE A 30 3.63 7.82 14.22
CA ILE A 30 3.76 9.27 14.22
C ILE A 30 2.85 9.84 13.12
N PRO A 31 1.67 10.33 13.46
CA PRO A 31 0.72 10.86 12.47
C PRO A 31 1.28 12.08 11.74
N VAL A 32 1.07 12.12 10.41
CA VAL A 32 1.38 13.24 9.54
C VAL A 32 0.12 13.59 8.74
N ASN A 33 -0.54 14.69 9.09
CA ASN A 33 -1.82 15.04 8.50
C ASN A 33 -1.68 15.63 7.09
N LEU A 34 -1.92 14.79 6.07
CA LEU A 34 -1.84 15.17 4.66
C LEU A 34 -2.93 16.16 4.22
N ARG A 35 -4.00 16.33 5.03
CA ARG A 35 -5.06 17.32 4.76
C ARG A 35 -4.59 18.74 5.14
N LEU A 36 -3.72 18.83 6.15
CA LEU A 36 -3.11 20.08 6.62
C LEU A 36 -1.75 20.34 5.99
N ASP A 37 -1.36 19.53 4.99
CA ASP A 37 -0.07 19.63 4.29
C ASP A 37 1.15 19.54 5.23
N GLU A 38 1.04 18.85 6.38
CA GLU A 38 2.14 18.68 7.35
C GLU A 38 3.38 18.03 6.73
N GLN A 39 3.20 17.15 5.71
CA GLN A 39 4.30 16.55 4.95
C GLN A 39 5.14 17.56 4.16
N LYS A 40 4.69 18.81 4.05
CA LYS A 40 5.39 19.91 3.38
C LYS A 40 6.08 20.87 4.35
N GLN A 41 5.93 20.65 5.65
CA GLN A 41 6.60 21.47 6.66
C GLN A 41 8.08 21.14 6.73
N ASP A 42 8.91 22.13 7.05
CA ASP A 42 10.38 21.97 7.10
C ASP A 42 10.81 20.85 8.05
N SER A 43 10.12 20.69 9.18
CA SER A 43 10.39 19.62 10.15
C SER A 43 10.24 18.22 9.55
N PHE A 44 9.29 18.02 8.64
CA PHE A 44 9.12 16.74 7.95
C PHE A 44 10.06 16.61 6.74
N LEU A 45 10.27 17.71 6.00
CA LEU A 45 11.14 17.72 4.81
C LEU A 45 12.60 17.42 5.14
N GLN A 46 13.05 17.68 6.37
CA GLN A 46 14.39 17.27 6.85
C GLN A 46 14.54 15.74 6.85
N ASN A 47 13.46 15.00 7.13
CA ASN A 47 13.46 13.53 7.16
C ASN A 47 13.16 12.93 5.79
N ASN A 48 12.32 13.60 4.98
CA ASN A 48 12.00 13.21 3.62
C ASN A 48 11.78 14.43 2.70
N PRO A 49 12.79 14.84 1.93
CA PRO A 49 12.69 15.97 0.99
C PRO A 49 11.59 15.80 -0.09
N GLN A 50 11.10 14.58 -0.33
CA GLN A 50 10.00 14.33 -1.27
C GLN A 50 8.64 14.81 -0.74
N GLY A 51 8.51 15.07 0.58
CA GLY A 51 7.23 15.45 1.18
C GLY A 51 6.16 14.35 1.05
N LEU A 52 6.56 13.09 1.18
CA LEU A 52 5.67 11.92 1.03
C LEU A 52 5.76 11.02 2.28
N VAL A 53 4.65 10.38 2.61
CA VAL A 53 4.58 9.32 3.62
C VAL A 53 4.47 7.94 2.93
N PRO A 54 4.95 6.85 3.55
CA PRO A 54 5.55 6.77 4.89
C PRO A 54 7.03 7.15 4.91
N VAL A 55 7.51 7.47 6.12
CA VAL A 55 8.92 7.43 6.48
C VAL A 55 9.08 6.47 7.65
N LEU A 56 10.04 5.57 7.58
CA LEU A 56 10.46 4.74 8.71
C LEU A 56 11.69 5.39 9.37
N GLU A 57 11.62 5.60 10.68
CA GLU A 57 12.80 5.88 11.51
C GLU A 57 13.22 4.60 12.22
N SER A 58 14.48 4.23 12.05
CA SER A 58 15.11 3.09 12.74
C SER A 58 16.53 3.50 13.15
N ASP A 59 16.81 3.46 14.45
CA ASP A 59 18.13 3.79 15.03
C ASP A 59 18.68 5.15 14.56
N GLY A 60 17.79 6.16 14.51
CA GLY A 60 18.14 7.52 14.08
C GLY A 60 18.37 7.69 12.58
N LYS A 61 18.09 6.66 11.77
CA LYS A 61 18.13 6.70 10.30
C LYS A 61 16.73 6.74 9.74
N TYR A 62 16.55 7.47 8.64
CA TYR A 62 15.27 7.64 7.97
C TYR A 62 15.25 6.93 6.62
N PHE A 63 14.24 6.10 6.42
CA PHE A 63 14.02 5.35 5.19
C PHE A 63 12.72 5.80 4.55
N THR A 64 12.75 5.99 3.23
CA THR A 64 11.61 6.43 2.43
C THR A 64 11.26 5.37 1.39
N GLN A 65 10.09 5.51 0.72
CA GLN A 65 9.55 4.55 -0.24
C GLN A 65 9.10 3.23 0.39
N SER A 66 7.78 3.01 0.40
CA SER A 66 7.17 1.87 1.11
C SER A 66 7.77 0.53 0.75
N LEU A 67 8.12 0.28 -0.52
CA LEU A 67 8.71 -0.98 -0.94
C LEU A 67 10.14 -1.16 -0.41
N ALA A 68 10.96 -0.11 -0.47
CA ALA A 68 12.31 -0.13 0.10
C ALA A 68 12.29 -0.33 1.62
N ILE A 69 11.34 0.30 2.31
CA ILE A 69 11.13 0.11 3.76
C ILE A 69 10.77 -1.35 4.04
N ILE A 70 9.84 -1.93 3.27
CA ILE A 70 9.39 -3.31 3.48
C ILE A 70 10.53 -4.29 3.19
N GLU A 71 11.29 -4.10 2.12
CA GLU A 71 12.44 -4.96 1.82
C GLU A 71 13.55 -4.82 2.88
N TYR A 72 13.81 -3.61 3.38
CA TYR A 72 14.71 -3.39 4.52
C TYR A 72 14.27 -4.18 5.77
N LEU A 73 12.97 -4.10 6.11
CA LEU A 73 12.42 -4.86 7.23
C LEU A 73 12.48 -6.37 7.00
N ASP A 74 12.30 -6.81 5.76
CA ASP A 74 12.34 -8.22 5.38
C ASP A 74 13.77 -8.81 5.48
N GLU A 75 14.77 -8.04 5.12
CA GLU A 75 16.18 -8.41 5.24
C GLU A 75 16.68 -8.36 6.70
N LEU A 76 16.22 -7.37 7.47
CA LEU A 76 16.59 -7.21 8.88
C LEU A 76 15.94 -8.27 9.79
N HIS A 77 14.72 -8.69 9.44
CA HIS A 77 13.91 -9.67 10.17
C HIS A 77 13.48 -10.79 9.21
N PRO A 78 14.36 -11.75 8.90
CA PRO A 78 14.13 -12.78 7.87
C PRO A 78 13.08 -13.82 8.27
N GLU A 79 12.62 -13.82 9.51
CA GLU A 79 11.50 -14.65 9.97
C GLU A 79 10.22 -14.19 9.27
N ASN A 80 9.40 -15.11 8.77
CA ASN A 80 8.22 -14.81 7.98
C ASN A 80 8.52 -13.94 6.75
N PRO A 81 9.34 -14.43 5.79
CA PRO A 81 9.77 -13.65 4.65
C PRO A 81 8.59 -13.27 3.75
N LEU A 82 8.58 -12.04 3.27
CA LEU A 82 7.59 -11.52 2.32
C LEU A 82 7.97 -11.79 0.85
N LEU A 83 9.17 -12.33 0.64
CA LEU A 83 9.64 -12.76 -0.67
C LEU A 83 10.05 -14.24 -0.61
N PRO A 84 9.67 -15.06 -1.60
CA PRO A 84 10.08 -16.47 -1.64
C PRO A 84 11.60 -16.60 -1.79
N SER A 85 12.14 -17.80 -1.48
CA SER A 85 13.57 -18.06 -1.54
C SER A 85 14.11 -18.17 -2.97
N GLY A 86 13.31 -18.66 -3.92
CA GLY A 86 13.71 -18.85 -5.31
C GLY A 86 13.85 -17.52 -6.07
N ILE A 87 14.91 -17.35 -6.86
CA ILE A 87 15.19 -16.11 -7.60
C ILE A 87 14.05 -15.78 -8.58
N TYR A 88 13.55 -16.80 -9.27
CA TYR A 88 12.48 -16.64 -10.24
C TYR A 88 11.15 -16.24 -9.58
N GLU A 89 10.81 -16.90 -8.49
CA GLU A 89 9.62 -16.63 -7.69
C GLU A 89 9.67 -15.23 -7.06
N ARG A 90 10.83 -14.80 -6.55
CA ARG A 90 11.07 -13.43 -6.05
C ARG A 90 10.79 -12.40 -7.14
N ALA A 91 11.26 -12.63 -8.36
CA ALA A 91 11.00 -11.73 -9.49
C ALA A 91 9.51 -11.64 -9.82
N LYS A 92 8.77 -12.75 -9.79
CA LYS A 92 7.31 -12.77 -9.99
C LYS A 92 6.57 -11.96 -8.93
N VAL A 93 6.87 -12.20 -7.64
CA VAL A 93 6.24 -11.49 -6.52
C VAL A 93 6.53 -9.99 -6.60
N ARG A 94 7.80 -9.62 -6.85
CA ARG A 94 8.15 -8.20 -7.05
C ARG A 94 7.43 -7.60 -8.26
N GLY A 95 7.33 -8.33 -9.37
CA GLY A 95 6.61 -7.86 -10.57
C GLY A 95 5.16 -7.48 -10.27
N MET A 96 4.41 -8.32 -9.54
CA MET A 96 3.05 -8.02 -9.11
C MET A 96 3.00 -6.82 -8.14
N ALA A 97 3.91 -6.79 -7.15
CA ALA A 97 3.99 -5.69 -6.19
C ALA A 97 4.30 -4.34 -6.89
N TYR A 98 5.22 -4.34 -7.86
CA TYR A 98 5.61 -3.14 -8.61
C TYR A 98 4.51 -2.68 -9.56
N GLN A 99 3.80 -3.60 -10.22
CA GLN A 99 2.61 -3.25 -11.00
C GLN A 99 1.61 -2.45 -10.17
N ILE A 100 1.37 -2.86 -8.92
CA ILE A 100 0.45 -2.16 -8.02
C ILE A 100 1.06 -0.83 -7.53
N ALA A 101 2.29 -0.87 -7.04
CA ALA A 101 2.88 0.26 -6.33
C ALA A 101 3.46 1.34 -7.24
N MET A 102 3.85 1.00 -8.47
CA MET A 102 4.53 1.91 -9.40
C MET A 102 3.68 2.29 -10.61
N GLU A 103 2.73 1.42 -11.02
CA GLU A 103 1.91 1.70 -12.21
C GLU A 103 0.48 2.18 -11.87
N MET A 104 -0.13 1.68 -10.78
CA MET A 104 -1.49 2.09 -10.38
C MET A 104 -1.48 3.19 -9.33
N HIS A 105 -0.82 2.96 -8.19
CA HIS A 105 -0.86 3.86 -7.04
C HIS A 105 -0.42 5.29 -7.35
N PRO A 106 0.67 5.55 -8.09
CA PRO A 106 1.13 6.91 -8.35
C PRO A 106 0.13 7.76 -9.14
N LEU A 107 -0.62 7.16 -10.07
CA LEU A 107 -1.62 7.83 -10.89
C LEU A 107 -2.84 8.29 -10.07
N ASN A 108 -3.12 7.59 -8.99
CA ASN A 108 -4.23 7.83 -8.07
C ASN A 108 -3.79 8.45 -6.73
N ASN A 109 -2.52 8.89 -6.64
CA ASN A 109 -1.99 9.53 -5.45
C ASN A 109 -2.66 10.89 -5.18
N LEU A 110 -2.79 11.27 -3.91
CA LEU A 110 -3.42 12.52 -3.48
C LEU A 110 -2.85 13.75 -4.20
N ARG A 111 -1.52 13.81 -4.45
CA ARG A 111 -0.89 14.93 -5.16
C ARG A 111 -1.38 15.04 -6.59
N VAL A 112 -1.59 13.92 -7.28
CA VAL A 112 -2.14 13.89 -8.65
C VAL A 112 -3.60 14.33 -8.62
N LEU A 113 -4.41 13.78 -7.71
CA LEU A 113 -5.82 14.15 -7.57
C LEU A 113 -6.01 15.63 -7.21
N LYS A 114 -5.13 16.18 -6.34
CA LYS A 114 -5.10 17.63 -6.04
C LYS A 114 -4.77 18.43 -7.29
N TYR A 115 -3.78 18.02 -8.09
CA TYR A 115 -3.39 18.70 -9.32
C TYR A 115 -4.51 18.69 -10.36
N LEU A 116 -5.13 17.53 -10.60
CA LEU A 116 -6.27 17.40 -11.51
C LEU A 116 -7.41 18.37 -11.14
N LYS A 117 -7.71 18.49 -9.84
CA LYS A 117 -8.78 19.36 -9.36
C LYS A 117 -8.40 20.83 -9.38
N ASN A 118 -7.26 21.18 -8.78
CA ASN A 118 -6.93 22.57 -8.49
C ASN A 118 -6.28 23.30 -9.67
N GLU A 119 -5.45 22.60 -10.47
CA GLU A 119 -4.71 23.19 -11.58
C GLU A 119 -5.42 22.96 -12.92
N LEU A 120 -5.98 21.76 -13.13
CA LEU A 120 -6.68 21.44 -14.38
C LEU A 120 -8.20 21.66 -14.30
N GLY A 121 -8.74 22.00 -13.13
CA GLY A 121 -10.15 22.35 -12.95
C GLY A 121 -11.13 21.19 -13.12
N LEU A 122 -10.70 19.93 -13.00
CA LEU A 122 -11.58 18.77 -13.15
C LEU A 122 -12.65 18.74 -12.05
N SER A 123 -13.88 18.38 -12.43
CA SER A 123 -14.97 18.11 -11.49
C SER A 123 -14.67 16.87 -10.63
N GLU A 124 -15.41 16.71 -9.54
CA GLU A 124 -15.32 15.49 -8.70
C GLU A 124 -15.69 14.22 -9.50
N GLU A 125 -16.64 14.31 -10.42
CA GLU A 125 -17.02 13.21 -11.31
C GLU A 125 -15.89 12.83 -12.26
N GLN A 126 -15.27 13.82 -12.93
CA GLN A 126 -14.12 13.58 -13.83
C GLN A 126 -12.93 12.98 -13.06
N LYS A 127 -12.69 13.45 -11.83
CA LYS A 127 -11.65 12.88 -10.95
C LYS A 127 -11.97 11.44 -10.54
N SER A 128 -13.24 11.11 -10.27
CA SER A 128 -13.69 9.75 -9.99
C SER A 128 -13.51 8.84 -11.21
N THR A 129 -13.88 9.34 -12.40
CA THR A 129 -13.67 8.63 -13.68
C THR A 129 -12.18 8.34 -13.92
N TRP A 130 -11.29 9.31 -13.68
CA TRP A 130 -9.85 9.12 -13.72
C TRP A 130 -9.41 7.98 -12.78
N TYR A 131 -9.89 8.04 -11.53
CA TYR A 131 -9.51 7.06 -10.50
C TYR A 131 -9.92 5.65 -10.90
N GLN A 132 -11.19 5.48 -11.30
CA GLN A 132 -11.76 4.19 -11.69
C GLN A 132 -11.09 3.63 -12.94
N HIS A 133 -10.77 4.50 -13.93
CA HIS A 133 -10.04 4.10 -15.13
C HIS A 133 -8.70 3.44 -14.78
N TRP A 134 -7.86 4.10 -13.96
CA TRP A 134 -6.54 3.57 -13.63
C TRP A 134 -6.58 2.35 -12.70
N ILE A 135 -7.61 2.20 -11.90
CA ILE A 135 -7.85 0.94 -11.17
C ILE A 135 -8.19 -0.18 -12.15
N ALA A 136 -9.07 0.04 -13.11
CA ALA A 136 -9.46 -0.97 -14.09
C ALA A 136 -8.28 -1.40 -14.98
N GLU A 137 -7.50 -0.42 -15.49
CA GLU A 137 -6.30 -0.66 -16.29
C GLU A 137 -5.24 -1.50 -15.55
N GLY A 138 -5.13 -1.32 -14.22
CA GLY A 138 -4.19 -2.09 -13.41
C GLY A 138 -4.73 -3.45 -12.96
N PHE A 139 -5.98 -3.50 -12.50
CA PHE A 139 -6.57 -4.75 -11.99
C PHE A 139 -6.87 -5.78 -13.08
N GLY A 140 -7.22 -5.34 -14.30
CA GLY A 140 -7.48 -6.26 -15.41
C GLY A 140 -6.29 -7.18 -15.72
N PRO A 141 -5.10 -6.65 -16.01
CA PRO A 141 -3.89 -7.47 -16.22
C PRO A 141 -3.47 -8.26 -14.97
N LEU A 142 -3.58 -7.65 -13.77
CA LEU A 142 -3.24 -8.32 -12.52
C LEU A 142 -4.13 -9.54 -12.26
N GLU A 143 -5.44 -9.42 -12.47
CA GLU A 143 -6.39 -10.53 -12.36
C GLU A 143 -6.02 -11.71 -13.28
N LYS A 144 -5.60 -11.41 -14.53
CA LYS A 144 -5.12 -12.45 -15.48
C LYS A 144 -3.83 -13.11 -14.96
N THR A 145 -2.90 -12.33 -14.41
CA THR A 145 -1.66 -12.84 -13.82
C THR A 145 -1.97 -13.76 -12.63
N LEU A 146 -2.87 -13.36 -11.75
CA LEU A 146 -3.28 -14.13 -10.59
C LEU A 146 -3.98 -15.45 -10.99
N LYS A 147 -4.85 -15.43 -11.99
CA LYS A 147 -5.48 -16.65 -12.53
C LYS A 147 -4.47 -17.67 -13.05
N ASN A 148 -3.37 -17.20 -13.62
CA ASN A 148 -2.33 -18.04 -14.20
C ASN A 148 -1.21 -18.40 -13.21
N SER A 149 -1.25 -17.91 -11.97
CA SER A 149 -0.18 -18.14 -10.98
C SER A 149 -0.16 -19.55 -10.38
N GLY A 150 -1.22 -20.34 -10.59
CA GLY A 150 -1.36 -21.68 -10.02
C GLY A 150 -1.65 -21.71 -8.51
N SER A 151 -1.77 -20.55 -7.87
CA SER A 151 -2.15 -20.46 -6.46
C SER A 151 -3.66 -20.69 -6.30
N GLU A 152 -4.07 -21.39 -5.25
CA GLU A 152 -5.50 -21.73 -5.01
C GLU A 152 -6.34 -20.53 -4.52
N GLY A 153 -5.77 -19.32 -4.45
CA GLY A 153 -6.54 -18.11 -4.32
C GLY A 153 -6.58 -17.44 -2.96
N ARG A 154 -5.85 -17.94 -1.99
CA ARG A 154 -5.76 -17.26 -0.70
C ARG A 154 -4.82 -16.05 -0.73
N PHE A 155 -3.75 -16.15 -1.53
CA PHE A 155 -2.72 -15.12 -1.66
C PHE A 155 -2.36 -14.89 -3.12
N CYS A 156 -1.68 -13.78 -3.41
CA CYS A 156 -1.21 -13.45 -4.75
C CYS A 156 -0.22 -14.49 -5.30
N PHE A 157 0.56 -15.11 -4.40
CA PHE A 157 1.56 -16.10 -4.77
C PHE A 157 1.72 -17.16 -3.67
N GLY A 158 1.60 -18.45 -4.06
CA GLY A 158 1.77 -19.56 -3.11
C GLY A 158 0.71 -19.60 -2.01
N GLU A 159 1.10 -20.14 -0.85
CA GLU A 159 0.19 -20.43 0.27
C GLU A 159 0.44 -19.54 1.50
N SER A 160 1.28 -18.52 1.37
CA SER A 160 1.60 -17.56 2.43
C SER A 160 1.57 -16.13 1.91
N THR A 161 1.44 -15.18 2.85
CA THR A 161 1.49 -13.75 2.53
C THR A 161 2.83 -13.38 1.89
N SER A 162 2.76 -12.49 0.91
CA SER A 162 3.92 -12.00 0.16
C SER A 162 3.88 -10.47 0.01
N LEU A 163 4.97 -9.90 -0.50
CA LEU A 163 5.03 -8.47 -0.84
C LEU A 163 3.90 -8.07 -1.81
N ALA A 164 3.43 -8.98 -2.67
CA ALA A 164 2.34 -8.72 -3.60
C ALA A 164 1.01 -8.50 -2.84
N ASP A 165 0.72 -9.31 -1.81
CA ASP A 165 -0.48 -9.15 -0.96
C ASP A 165 -0.42 -7.85 -0.17
N VAL A 166 0.74 -7.55 0.39
CA VAL A 166 1.00 -6.28 1.12
C VAL A 166 0.73 -5.07 0.24
N CYS A 167 0.99 -5.15 -1.07
CA CYS A 167 0.67 -4.09 -2.02
C CYS A 167 -0.79 -4.10 -2.47
N LEU A 168 -1.37 -5.29 -2.68
CA LEU A 168 -2.71 -5.45 -3.22
C LEU A 168 -3.78 -4.94 -2.26
N ILE A 169 -3.73 -5.33 -0.99
CA ILE A 169 -4.78 -5.01 -0.02
C ILE A 169 -5.03 -3.50 0.13
N PRO A 170 -4.02 -2.62 0.31
CA PRO A 170 -4.25 -1.18 0.32
C PRO A 170 -4.82 -0.63 -0.99
N GLN A 171 -4.54 -1.26 -2.12
CA GLN A 171 -5.04 -0.84 -3.42
C GLN A 171 -6.52 -1.22 -3.59
N VAL A 172 -6.91 -2.43 -3.16
CA VAL A 172 -8.32 -2.86 -3.12
C VAL A 172 -9.12 -1.97 -2.18
N TYR A 173 -8.60 -1.68 -0.97
CA TYR A 173 -9.21 -0.75 -0.03
C TYR A 173 -9.54 0.61 -0.69
N ASN A 174 -8.60 1.14 -1.44
CA ASN A 174 -8.83 2.39 -2.17
C ASN A 174 -9.84 2.24 -3.30
N GLY A 175 -9.81 1.14 -4.05
CA GLY A 175 -10.82 0.85 -5.08
C GLY A 175 -12.23 0.88 -4.50
N LEU A 176 -12.45 0.18 -3.39
CA LEU A 176 -13.73 0.17 -2.67
C LEU A 176 -14.14 1.57 -2.21
N ARG A 177 -13.21 2.34 -1.64
CA ARG A 177 -13.47 3.71 -1.16
C ARG A 177 -13.86 4.69 -2.29
N PHE A 178 -13.37 4.47 -3.51
CA PHE A 178 -13.71 5.28 -4.68
C PHE A 178 -14.82 4.65 -5.55
N ASN A 179 -15.55 3.68 -4.99
CA ASN A 179 -16.66 3.01 -5.63
C ASN A 179 -16.30 2.41 -7.00
N CYS A 180 -15.08 1.87 -7.11
CA CYS A 180 -14.68 1.12 -8.30
C CYS A 180 -15.46 -0.20 -8.36
N ASP A 181 -15.93 -0.57 -9.55
CA ASP A 181 -16.54 -1.89 -9.76
C ASP A 181 -15.44 -2.96 -9.74
N LEU A 182 -15.50 -3.84 -8.76
CA LEU A 182 -14.57 -4.96 -8.60
C LEU A 182 -15.15 -6.29 -9.05
N SER A 183 -16.40 -6.34 -9.54
CA SER A 183 -17.10 -7.58 -9.92
C SER A 183 -16.37 -8.39 -11.02
N GLY A 184 -15.60 -7.72 -11.86
CA GLY A 184 -14.77 -8.34 -12.90
C GLY A 184 -13.48 -9.02 -12.41
N TYR A 185 -13.14 -8.92 -11.09
CA TYR A 185 -11.86 -9.34 -10.54
C TYR A 185 -12.01 -10.37 -9.41
N PRO A 186 -12.57 -11.57 -9.67
CA PRO A 186 -12.91 -12.54 -8.62
C PRO A 186 -11.70 -13.07 -7.84
N ARG A 187 -10.51 -13.13 -8.47
CA ARG A 187 -9.27 -13.54 -7.77
C ARG A 187 -8.81 -12.45 -6.81
N ILE A 188 -8.80 -11.21 -7.24
CA ILE A 188 -8.48 -10.05 -6.39
C ILE A 188 -9.45 -10.00 -5.20
N GLN A 189 -10.75 -10.19 -5.42
CA GLN A 189 -11.74 -10.22 -4.34
C GLN A 189 -11.51 -11.38 -3.38
N SER A 190 -11.26 -12.58 -3.88
CA SER A 190 -10.97 -13.74 -3.02
C SER A 190 -9.74 -13.54 -2.14
N ILE A 191 -8.67 -12.94 -2.67
CA ILE A 191 -7.46 -12.61 -1.91
C ILE A 191 -7.77 -11.53 -0.86
N TRP A 192 -8.53 -10.49 -1.23
CA TRP A 192 -8.98 -9.47 -0.30
C TRP A 192 -9.77 -10.08 0.87
N ASP A 193 -10.79 -10.87 0.56
CA ASP A 193 -11.65 -11.48 1.57
C ASP A 193 -10.83 -12.36 2.52
N HIS A 194 -9.89 -13.16 1.98
CA HIS A 194 -9.03 -13.98 2.81
C HIS A 194 -8.07 -13.15 3.66
N CYS A 195 -7.33 -12.21 3.08
CA CYS A 195 -6.37 -11.38 3.82
C CYS A 195 -7.06 -10.59 4.94
N MET A 196 -8.29 -10.10 4.71
CA MET A 196 -9.06 -9.38 5.72
C MET A 196 -9.62 -10.28 6.83
N THR A 197 -9.43 -11.60 6.78
CA THR A 197 -9.62 -12.46 7.97
C THR A 197 -8.42 -12.46 8.91
N LEU A 198 -7.24 -12.11 8.43
CA LEU A 198 -5.98 -12.13 9.19
C LEU A 198 -5.81 -10.86 10.03
N ASP A 199 -5.41 -11.01 11.29
CA ASP A 199 -5.29 -9.90 12.23
C ASP A 199 -4.26 -8.86 11.78
N ALA A 200 -3.14 -9.28 11.17
CA ALA A 200 -2.13 -8.37 10.66
C ALA A 200 -2.68 -7.35 9.64
N PHE A 201 -3.62 -7.76 8.80
CA PHE A 201 -4.24 -6.85 7.82
C PHE A 201 -5.31 -5.96 8.46
N LYS A 202 -6.08 -6.51 9.41
CA LYS A 202 -7.11 -5.75 10.15
C LYS A 202 -6.48 -4.67 11.03
N ASN A 203 -5.46 -5.04 11.82
CA ASN A 203 -4.77 -4.11 12.73
C ASN A 203 -4.07 -2.98 11.96
N ALA A 204 -3.53 -3.28 10.78
CA ALA A 204 -2.91 -2.31 9.92
C ALA A 204 -3.91 -1.42 9.15
N ALA A 205 -5.21 -1.78 9.10
CA ALA A 205 -6.23 -1.07 8.32
C ALA A 205 -6.37 0.40 8.75
N PRO A 206 -6.76 1.28 7.81
CA PRO A 206 -6.93 2.71 8.11
C PRO A 206 -7.83 2.99 9.31
N GLU A 207 -8.93 2.27 9.46
CA GLU A 207 -9.91 2.46 10.53
C GLU A 207 -9.39 2.04 11.91
N ALA A 208 -8.37 1.18 11.97
CA ALA A 208 -7.73 0.74 13.20
C ALA A 208 -6.68 1.73 13.72
N GLN A 209 -6.31 2.75 12.93
CA GLN A 209 -5.26 3.69 13.31
C GLN A 209 -5.78 4.78 14.24
N GLN A 210 -4.91 5.23 15.17
CA GLN A 210 -5.26 6.26 16.17
C GLN A 210 -5.69 7.59 15.54
N ASP A 211 -5.08 7.98 14.41
CA ASP A 211 -5.40 9.21 13.68
C ASP A 211 -6.65 9.09 12.77
N ALA A 212 -7.30 7.93 12.72
CA ALA A 212 -8.55 7.75 11.96
C ALA A 212 -9.72 8.53 12.56
N SER A 213 -9.75 8.70 13.88
CA SER A 213 -10.80 9.40 14.62
C SER A 213 -10.55 10.91 14.74
N ALA A 214 -9.35 11.40 14.38
CA ALA A 214 -9.05 12.83 14.34
C ALA A 214 -9.75 13.48 13.13
N LYS A 215 -10.92 14.09 13.38
CA LYS A 215 -11.71 14.82 12.37
C LYS A 215 -11.09 16.16 12.01
#